data_5dec45a9a2c9b9252ce856bdcd86dd0e
#
_entry.id   5dec45a9a2c9b9252ce856bdcd86dd0e
#
_cell.length_a   1.000
_cell.length_b   1.000
_cell.length_c   1.000
_cell.angle_alpha   90.00
_cell.angle_beta   90.00
_cell.angle_gamma   90.00
#
_symmetry.space_group_name_H-M   'P 1'
#
loop_
_entity.id
_entity.type
_entity.pdbx_description
1 polymer ?
#
loop_
_entity_poly.entity_id
_entity_poly.type
_entity_poly.pdbx_seq_one_letter_code
_entity_poly.pdbx_strand_id
1 'polypeptide(L)'
;IPPMLQLAKELSALNGSEVVQSVIGYRDSQQFLKDEFEAYGPVYTATEDGSRGTKGNVLDAIREHALTADVIYACGPTPMLRALKTYAAEHGIQCWISLEEKMACGVGACLACVCQSKEKDEHSQVHNKRICKDGPVFLADEIEL
;
A
#
# COMPACT_ATOMS: atom_id res chain seq x y z
N ILE A 1 0.66 -9.02 0.92
CA ILE A 1 -0.69 -9.32 1.50
C ILE A 1 -0.58 -9.56 3.01
N PRO A 2 0.30 -10.42 3.58
CA PRO A 2 0.30 -10.71 5.02
C PRO A 2 0.45 -9.49 5.95
N PRO A 3 1.35 -8.51 5.73
CA PRO A 3 1.43 -7.32 6.58
C PRO A 3 0.14 -6.49 6.60
N MET A 4 -0.57 -6.46 5.49
CA MET A 4 -1.85 -5.74 5.37
C MET A 4 -2.97 -6.44 6.17
N LEU A 5 -2.94 -7.78 6.26
CA LEU A 5 -3.86 -8.53 7.09
C LEU A 5 -3.68 -8.18 8.58
N GLN A 6 -2.44 -8.10 9.06
CA GLN A 6 -2.16 -7.69 10.43
C GLN A 6 -2.63 -6.25 10.68
N LEU A 7 -2.40 -5.34 9.73
CA LEU A 7 -2.88 -3.96 9.82
C LEU A 7 -4.42 -3.90 9.89
N ALA A 8 -5.12 -4.63 9.04
CA ALA A 8 -6.58 -4.70 9.04
C ALA A 8 -7.12 -5.20 10.40
N LYS A 9 -6.48 -6.22 10.97
CA LYS A 9 -6.80 -6.74 12.30
C LYS A 9 -6.65 -5.68 13.39
N GLU A 10 -5.52 -4.97 13.43
CA GLU A 10 -5.25 -3.93 14.44
C GLU A 10 -6.22 -2.74 14.29
N LEU A 11 -6.44 -2.27 13.07
CA LEU A 11 -7.38 -1.16 12.81
C LEU A 11 -8.82 -1.53 13.16
N SER A 12 -9.24 -2.75 12.83
CA SER A 12 -10.57 -3.27 13.20
C SER A 12 -10.75 -3.38 14.71
N ALA A 13 -9.70 -3.80 15.43
CA ALA A 13 -9.74 -3.87 16.89
C ALA A 13 -9.82 -2.49 17.56
N LEU A 14 -9.19 -1.46 16.96
CA LEU A 14 -9.17 -0.10 17.49
C LEU A 14 -10.42 0.72 17.16
N ASN A 15 -10.96 0.55 15.95
CA ASN A 15 -11.98 1.44 15.39
C ASN A 15 -13.30 0.74 15.01
N GLY A 16 -13.35 -0.58 15.07
CA GLY A 16 -14.46 -1.40 14.56
C GLY A 16 -14.25 -1.86 13.11
N SER A 17 -14.80 -3.01 12.78
CA SER A 17 -14.67 -3.61 11.45
C SER A 17 -15.43 -2.85 10.35
N GLU A 18 -16.39 -2.05 10.73
CA GLU A 18 -17.20 -1.23 9.82
C GLU A 18 -16.44 -0.06 9.19
N VAL A 19 -15.32 0.35 9.79
CA VAL A 19 -14.47 1.45 9.26
C VAL A 19 -13.28 0.95 8.47
N VAL A 20 -13.07 -0.36 8.42
CA VAL A 20 -11.97 -1.00 7.69
C VAL A 20 -12.51 -1.66 6.44
N GLN A 21 -11.95 -1.34 5.29
CA GLN A 21 -12.22 -2.03 4.03
C GLN A 21 -10.91 -2.42 3.35
N SER A 22 -10.90 -3.60 2.77
CA SER A 22 -9.71 -4.14 2.11
C SER A 22 -9.93 -4.29 0.61
N VAL A 23 -8.99 -3.80 -0.19
CA VAL A 23 -8.98 -3.99 -1.64
C VAL A 23 -7.72 -4.76 -2.00
N ILE A 24 -7.87 -5.96 -2.54
CA ILE A 24 -6.76 -6.88 -2.78
C ILE A 24 -6.69 -7.25 -4.26
N GLY A 25 -5.52 -7.03 -4.85
CA GLY A 25 -5.23 -7.44 -6.22
C GLY A 25 -4.57 -8.81 -6.28
N TYR A 26 -5.08 -9.65 -7.16
CA TYR A 26 -4.53 -10.97 -7.46
C TYR A 26 -4.28 -11.10 -8.96
N ARG A 27 -3.43 -12.04 -9.36
CA ARG A 27 -3.18 -12.34 -10.77
C ARG A 27 -4.32 -13.14 -11.39
N ASP A 28 -4.84 -14.11 -10.62
CA ASP A 28 -5.84 -15.09 -11.06
C ASP A 28 -6.82 -15.44 -9.93
N SER A 29 -7.55 -16.55 -10.08
CA SER A 29 -8.54 -17.03 -9.12
C SER A 29 -7.97 -17.50 -7.77
N GLN A 30 -6.67 -17.59 -7.59
CA GLN A 30 -6.03 -17.98 -6.33
C GLN A 30 -5.96 -16.77 -5.37
N GLN A 31 -6.96 -16.65 -4.53
CA GLN A 31 -7.14 -15.51 -3.62
C GLN A 31 -6.58 -15.80 -2.22
N PHE A 32 -5.25 -15.75 -2.10
CA PHE A 32 -4.52 -15.99 -0.86
C PHE A 32 -4.96 -15.02 0.27
N LEU A 33 -5.32 -15.58 1.42
CA LEU A 33 -5.75 -14.87 2.65
C LEU A 33 -7.02 -14.02 2.51
N LYS A 34 -7.80 -14.17 1.44
CA LYS A 34 -9.03 -13.37 1.26
C LYS A 34 -10.02 -13.58 2.41
N ASP A 35 -10.27 -14.83 2.77
CA ASP A 35 -11.25 -15.19 3.79
C ASP A 35 -10.86 -14.65 5.18
N GLU A 36 -9.57 -14.60 5.46
CA GLU A 36 -9.05 -14.03 6.71
C GLU A 36 -9.27 -12.52 6.80
N PHE A 37 -9.20 -11.79 5.67
CA PHE A 37 -9.51 -10.38 5.64
C PHE A 37 -11.00 -10.09 5.88
N GLU A 38 -11.89 -10.98 5.47
CA GLU A 38 -13.36 -10.82 5.66
C GLU A 38 -13.75 -10.75 7.14
N ALA A 39 -12.93 -11.30 8.03
CA ALA A 39 -13.14 -11.19 9.48
C ALA A 39 -12.96 -9.74 10.02
N TYR A 40 -12.31 -8.87 9.27
CA TYR A 40 -11.92 -7.53 9.72
C TYR A 40 -12.57 -6.39 8.95
N GLY A 41 -13.51 -6.69 8.07
CA GLY A 41 -14.29 -5.71 7.30
C GLY A 41 -14.59 -6.18 5.88
N PRO A 42 -15.30 -5.37 5.09
CA PRO A 42 -15.59 -5.67 3.70
C PRO A 42 -14.32 -5.88 2.86
N VAL A 43 -14.33 -6.89 1.99
CA VAL A 43 -13.21 -7.22 1.10
C VAL A 43 -13.65 -7.13 -0.36
N TYR A 44 -12.91 -6.35 -1.12
CA TYR A 44 -13.08 -6.20 -2.56
C TYR A 44 -11.85 -6.77 -3.26
N THR A 45 -12.05 -7.53 -4.32
CA THR A 45 -10.95 -8.17 -5.04
C THR A 45 -10.91 -7.74 -6.49
N ALA A 46 -9.69 -7.59 -7.01
CA ALA A 46 -9.45 -7.43 -8.43
C ALA A 46 -8.55 -8.56 -8.92
N THR A 47 -8.82 -9.08 -10.11
CA THR A 47 -7.96 -10.08 -10.77
C THR A 47 -7.58 -9.61 -12.17
N GLU A 48 -6.32 -9.81 -12.54
CA GLU A 48 -5.82 -9.37 -13.85
C GLU A 48 -6.56 -10.07 -14.99
N ASP A 49 -6.86 -11.37 -14.82
CA ASP A 49 -7.57 -12.18 -15.83
C ASP A 49 -9.10 -12.03 -15.78
N GLY A 50 -9.64 -11.41 -14.73
CA GLY A 50 -11.08 -11.27 -14.51
C GLY A 50 -11.79 -12.53 -14.05
N SER A 51 -11.04 -13.52 -13.54
CA SER A 51 -11.61 -14.80 -13.08
C SER A 51 -12.44 -14.67 -11.81
N ARG A 52 -12.13 -13.66 -10.97
CA ARG A 52 -12.90 -13.35 -9.76
C ARG A 52 -12.82 -11.85 -9.43
N GLY A 53 -13.94 -11.31 -8.89
CA GLY A 53 -14.04 -9.91 -8.53
C GLY A 53 -14.00 -8.98 -9.74
N THR A 54 -13.49 -7.79 -9.55
CA THR A 54 -13.30 -6.81 -10.62
C THR A 54 -12.16 -7.24 -11.55
N LYS A 55 -12.38 -7.18 -12.85
CA LYS A 55 -11.31 -7.41 -13.83
C LYS A 55 -10.40 -6.18 -13.89
N GLY A 56 -9.11 -6.38 -13.61
CA GLY A 56 -8.11 -5.32 -13.66
C GLY A 56 -7.30 -5.22 -12.38
N ASN A 57 -7.01 -4.01 -11.94
CA ASN A 57 -6.20 -3.71 -10.77
C ASN A 57 -7.04 -3.18 -9.59
N VAL A 58 -6.38 -2.88 -8.48
CA VAL A 58 -7.06 -2.38 -7.25
C VAL A 58 -7.80 -1.07 -7.46
N LEU A 59 -7.31 -0.17 -8.34
CA LEU A 59 -8.02 1.08 -8.66
C LEU A 59 -9.30 0.84 -9.45
N ASP A 60 -9.32 -0.18 -10.31
CA ASP A 60 -10.52 -0.57 -11.04
C ASP A 60 -11.59 -1.05 -10.06
N ALA A 61 -11.21 -1.84 -9.04
CA ALA A 61 -12.13 -2.26 -7.99
C ALA A 61 -12.63 -1.07 -7.15
N ILE A 62 -11.75 -0.14 -6.79
CA ILE A 62 -12.13 1.08 -6.04
C ILE A 62 -13.18 1.88 -6.82
N ARG A 63 -12.98 2.05 -8.13
CA ARG A 63 -13.92 2.80 -9.00
C ARG A 63 -15.21 2.05 -9.22
N GLU A 64 -15.16 0.76 -9.51
CA GLU A 64 -16.35 -0.08 -9.78
C GLU A 64 -17.28 -0.11 -8.57
N HIS A 65 -16.73 -0.23 -7.36
CA HIS A 65 -17.50 -0.26 -6.12
C HIS A 65 -17.73 1.12 -5.50
N ALA A 66 -17.27 2.21 -6.15
CA ALA A 66 -17.36 3.59 -5.66
C ALA A 66 -16.88 3.73 -4.22
N LEU A 67 -15.75 3.11 -3.90
CA LEU A 67 -15.20 3.09 -2.55
C LEU A 67 -14.66 4.45 -2.16
N THR A 68 -14.88 4.84 -0.91
CA THR A 68 -14.35 6.07 -0.31
C THR A 68 -13.53 5.73 0.92
N ALA A 69 -12.54 6.57 1.22
CA ALA A 69 -11.72 6.43 2.41
C ALA A 69 -11.17 7.78 2.86
N ASP A 70 -10.90 7.92 4.14
CA ASP A 70 -10.19 9.07 4.70
C ASP A 70 -8.67 8.85 4.65
N VAL A 71 -8.24 7.60 4.75
CA VAL A 71 -6.85 7.18 4.72
C VAL A 71 -6.70 5.92 3.87
N ILE A 72 -5.66 5.89 3.05
CA ILE A 72 -5.24 4.69 2.29
C ILE A 72 -3.92 4.18 2.85
N TYR A 73 -3.86 2.89 3.13
CA TYR A 73 -2.62 2.15 3.39
C TYR A 73 -2.38 1.19 2.24
N ALA A 74 -1.23 1.26 1.61
CA ALA A 74 -0.94 0.44 0.43
C ALA A 74 0.41 -0.27 0.51
N CYS A 75 0.44 -1.51 0.06
CA CYS A 75 1.64 -2.33 -0.09
C CYS A 75 1.52 -3.17 -1.36
N GLY A 76 2.48 -3.07 -2.25
CA GLY A 76 2.48 -3.80 -3.51
C GLY A 76 3.48 -3.26 -4.53
N PRO A 77 3.33 -3.63 -5.80
CA PRO A 77 4.24 -3.20 -6.86
C PRO A 77 4.28 -1.67 -7.03
N THR A 78 5.44 -1.12 -7.35
CA THR A 78 5.65 0.33 -7.54
C THR A 78 4.64 0.98 -8.51
N PRO A 79 4.26 0.38 -9.65
CA PRO A 79 3.24 0.96 -10.52
C PRO A 79 1.88 1.14 -9.84
N MET A 80 1.49 0.18 -8.99
CA MET A 80 0.25 0.27 -8.20
C MET A 80 0.34 1.39 -7.17
N LEU A 81 1.45 1.47 -6.43
CA LEU A 81 1.67 2.52 -5.43
C LEU A 81 1.67 3.92 -6.06
N ARG A 82 2.29 4.07 -7.23
CA ARG A 82 2.28 5.33 -8.00
C ARG A 82 0.86 5.73 -8.39
N ALA A 83 0.08 4.79 -8.90
CA ALA A 83 -1.30 5.04 -9.29
C ALA A 83 -2.19 5.39 -8.09
N LEU A 84 -2.03 4.70 -6.96
CA LEU A 84 -2.73 5.01 -5.71
C LEU A 84 -2.33 6.38 -5.13
N LYS A 85 -1.06 6.74 -5.18
CA LYS A 85 -0.58 8.07 -4.79
C LYS A 85 -1.27 9.18 -5.59
N THR A 86 -1.35 9.02 -6.92
CA THR A 86 -2.04 9.98 -7.79
C THR A 86 -3.52 10.06 -7.45
N TYR A 87 -4.18 8.91 -7.32
CA TYR A 87 -5.59 8.82 -6.96
C TYR A 87 -5.88 9.52 -5.62
N ALA A 88 -5.06 9.26 -4.61
CA ALA A 88 -5.21 9.86 -3.28
C ALA A 88 -5.05 11.39 -3.32
N ALA A 89 -4.07 11.88 -4.07
CA ALA A 89 -3.85 13.32 -4.25
C ALA A 89 -5.04 14.02 -4.94
N GLU A 90 -5.61 13.38 -5.98
CA GLU A 90 -6.78 13.90 -6.70
C GLU A 90 -8.04 13.97 -5.83
N HIS A 91 -8.16 13.09 -4.83
CA HIS A 91 -9.32 12.98 -3.95
C HIS A 91 -9.09 13.58 -2.55
N GLY A 92 -7.91 14.16 -2.29
CA GLY A 92 -7.59 14.73 -0.98
C GLY A 92 -7.48 13.69 0.14
N ILE A 93 -7.09 12.46 -0.18
CA ILE A 93 -6.99 11.33 0.75
C ILE A 93 -5.54 11.19 1.22
N GLN A 94 -5.34 11.02 2.53
CA GLN A 94 -4.02 10.70 3.07
C GLN A 94 -3.62 9.28 2.65
N CYS A 95 -2.42 9.11 2.08
CA CYS A 95 -1.95 7.83 1.58
C CYS A 95 -0.61 7.44 2.20
N TRP A 96 -0.56 6.28 2.84
CA TRP A 96 0.65 5.65 3.36
C TRP A 96 1.02 4.47 2.49
N ILE A 97 2.29 4.41 2.08
CA ILE A 97 2.82 3.36 1.21
C ILE A 97 3.93 2.59 1.90
N SER A 98 3.91 1.29 1.76
CA SER A 98 5.02 0.41 2.18
C SER A 98 5.85 0.06 0.96
N LEU A 99 7.12 0.45 0.97
CA LEU A 99 8.07 0.20 -0.11
C LEU A 99 8.87 -1.07 0.16
N GLU A 100 9.17 -1.78 -0.91
CA GLU A 100 10.05 -2.95 -0.89
C GLU A 100 11.23 -2.72 -1.83
N GLU A 101 12.44 -3.06 -1.36
CA GLU A 101 13.65 -2.97 -2.16
C GLU A 101 14.65 -4.05 -1.72
N LYS A 102 15.56 -4.39 -2.59
CA LYS A 102 16.65 -5.32 -2.26
C LYS A 102 17.54 -4.71 -1.19
N MET A 103 17.65 -5.38 -0.07
CA MET A 103 18.46 -4.93 1.07
C MET A 103 19.77 -5.71 1.14
N ALA A 104 20.89 -5.01 1.28
CA ALA A 104 22.18 -5.63 1.54
C ALA A 104 22.52 -5.61 3.04
N CYS A 105 22.68 -4.43 3.66
CA CYS A 105 23.08 -4.35 5.07
C CYS A 105 21.90 -4.37 6.06
N GLY A 106 20.73 -3.91 5.68
CA GLY A 106 19.56 -3.81 6.56
C GLY A 106 19.65 -2.75 7.69
N VAL A 107 20.75 -2.01 7.78
CA VAL A 107 21.04 -1.05 8.87
C VAL A 107 21.24 0.39 8.38
N GLY A 108 21.02 0.65 7.09
CA GLY A 108 21.12 1.99 6.51
C GLY A 108 22.53 2.44 6.13
N ALA A 109 23.53 1.55 6.12
CA ALA A 109 24.91 1.92 5.84
C ALA A 109 25.30 1.85 4.36
N CYS A 110 24.77 0.89 3.59
CA CYS A 110 25.23 0.60 2.23
C CYS A 110 24.50 1.37 1.13
N LEU A 111 23.42 2.05 1.43
CA LEU A 111 22.58 2.80 0.48
C LEU A 111 21.98 1.97 -0.68
N ALA A 112 21.91 0.64 -0.54
CA ALA A 112 21.36 -0.23 -1.58
C ALA A 112 19.83 -0.12 -1.73
N CYS A 113 19.11 0.18 -0.63
CA CYS A 113 17.66 0.25 -0.58
C CYS A 113 17.13 1.68 -0.47
N VAL A 114 17.72 2.62 -1.19
CA VAL A 114 17.27 4.01 -1.16
C VAL A 114 16.09 4.26 -2.09
N CYS A 115 15.17 5.11 -1.67
CA CYS A 115 14.14 5.69 -2.50
C CYS A 115 14.30 7.22 -2.53
N GLN A 116 13.83 7.86 -3.61
CA GLN A 116 13.86 9.31 -3.72
C GLN A 116 12.81 9.95 -2.82
N SER A 117 13.17 11.04 -2.16
CA SER A 117 12.28 11.82 -1.30
C SER A 117 12.26 13.29 -1.71
N LYS A 118 11.17 13.98 -1.40
CA LYS A 118 11.07 15.43 -1.64
C LYS A 118 12.01 16.23 -0.73
N GLU A 119 12.17 15.77 0.49
CA GLU A 119 13.03 16.41 1.48
C GLU A 119 14.45 15.87 1.43
N LYS A 120 15.41 16.74 1.75
CA LYS A 120 16.82 16.33 1.92
C LYS A 120 16.99 15.56 3.22
N ASP A 121 17.71 14.46 3.15
CA ASP A 121 18.18 13.76 4.34
C ASP A 121 19.22 14.63 5.08
N GLU A 122 19.00 14.88 6.36
CA GLU A 122 19.87 15.75 7.18
C GLU A 122 21.32 15.26 7.24
N HIS A 123 21.53 13.95 7.12
CA HIS A 123 22.83 13.32 7.25
C HIS A 123 23.61 13.28 5.93
N SER A 124 22.97 12.87 4.85
CA SER A 124 23.61 12.71 3.53
C SER A 124 23.49 13.93 2.64
N GLN A 125 22.64 14.88 2.97
CA GLN A 125 22.33 16.11 2.20
C GLN A 125 21.80 15.81 0.79
N VAL A 126 21.26 14.62 0.56
CA VAL A 126 20.64 14.20 -0.70
C VAL A 126 19.15 13.91 -0.50
N HIS A 127 18.38 13.98 -1.59
CA HIS A 127 16.94 13.69 -1.61
C HIS A 127 16.69 12.18 -1.66
N ASN A 128 17.01 11.48 -0.58
CA ASN A 128 16.72 10.05 -0.47
C ASN A 128 16.40 9.61 0.96
N LYS A 129 15.67 8.50 1.07
CA LYS A 129 15.41 7.78 2.32
C LYS A 129 15.81 6.31 2.15
N ARG A 130 16.27 5.70 3.22
CA ARG A 130 16.69 4.28 3.24
C ARG A 130 15.52 3.43 3.73
N ILE A 131 15.00 2.58 2.88
CA ILE A 131 13.82 1.76 3.20
C ILE A 131 14.06 0.90 4.43
N CYS A 132 15.28 0.35 4.61
CA CYS A 132 15.61 -0.50 5.75
C CYS A 132 15.72 0.23 7.11
N LYS A 133 15.96 1.55 7.10
CA LYS A 133 16.18 2.33 8.34
C LYS A 133 15.10 3.38 8.56
N ASP A 134 14.75 4.13 7.53
CA ASP A 134 13.83 5.26 7.59
C ASP A 134 12.38 4.85 7.32
N GLY A 135 12.18 3.66 6.70
CA GLY A 135 10.90 3.04 6.36
C GLY A 135 10.66 1.72 7.09
N PRO A 136 9.95 0.79 6.47
CA PRO A 136 9.52 0.74 5.06
C PRO A 136 8.28 1.55 4.70
N VAL A 137 7.57 2.12 5.68
CA VAL A 137 6.31 2.84 5.49
C VAL A 137 6.57 4.34 5.47
N PHE A 138 6.05 5.01 4.45
CA PHE A 138 6.20 6.45 4.23
C PHE A 138 4.86 7.08 3.86
N LEU A 139 4.71 8.36 4.16
CA LEU A 139 3.64 9.14 3.56
C LEU A 139 3.91 9.28 2.05
N ALA A 140 2.92 8.95 1.22
CA ALA A 140 3.11 8.91 -0.23
C ALA A 140 3.60 10.25 -0.82
N ASP A 141 3.21 11.36 -0.20
CA ASP A 141 3.62 12.69 -0.63
C ASP A 141 5.10 13.00 -0.39
N GLU A 142 5.74 12.30 0.53
CA GLU A 142 7.18 12.48 0.83
C GLU A 142 8.09 11.76 -0.17
N ILE A 143 7.57 10.76 -0.88
CA ILE A 143 8.34 9.87 -1.75
C ILE A 143 8.06 10.16 -3.21
N GLU A 144 9.10 10.20 -4.03
CA GLU A 144 8.98 10.24 -5.49
C GLU A 144 8.98 8.80 -6.03
N LEU A 145 7.91 8.45 -6.71
CA LEU A 145 7.69 7.11 -7.29
C LEU A 145 7.72 7.15 -8.81
#